data_c876fad21b19a5358e86182185632a05
#
_entry.id   c876fad21b19a5358e86182185632a05
#
_cell.length_a   1.000
_cell.length_b   1.000
_cell.length_c   1.000
_cell.angle_alpha   90.00
_cell.angle_beta   90.00
_cell.angle_gamma   90.00
#
_symmetry.space_group_name_H-M   'P 1'
#
loop_
_entity.id
_entity.type
_entity.pdbx_description
1 polymer ?
#
loop_
_entity_poly.entity_id
_entity_poly.type
_entity_poly.pdbx_seq_one_letter_code
_entity_poly.pdbx_strand_id
1 'polypeptide(L)'
;MNVRKSALVGRSAEHMFDLIEAAEDYPAFLPWCAGASILSRDENTVAAEITIEFHGVRFQVTTRNPKRRPEYMAIVLERGPFRRFEGEWRLTPLAPDACKIEFGLQYEFDSPLMGRLAGSVFDRITNTLVDAFVVRAGTSTVPAAAPATEQPSQSTGATGNEHN
;
A
#
# COMPACT_ATOMS: atom_id res chain seq x y z
N MET A 1 7.89 12.66 8.98
CA MET A 1 8.33 11.40 8.36
C MET A 1 7.57 11.16 7.08
N ASN A 2 8.27 10.72 6.07
CA ASN A 2 7.68 10.43 4.77
C ASN A 2 7.87 8.95 4.45
N VAL A 3 6.79 8.30 4.06
CA VAL A 3 6.81 6.93 3.58
C VAL A 3 6.34 6.92 2.13
N ARG A 4 7.07 6.23 1.25
CA ARG A 4 6.66 5.97 -0.12
C ARG A 4 7.00 4.54 -0.47
N LYS A 5 5.98 3.79 -0.89
CA LYS A 5 6.10 2.39 -1.27
C LYS A 5 5.32 2.13 -2.55
N SER A 6 5.80 1.21 -3.34
CA SER A 6 5.10 0.78 -4.55
C SER A 6 5.31 -0.71 -4.80
N ALA A 7 4.39 -1.29 -5.56
CA ALA A 7 4.50 -2.68 -6.00
C ALA A 7 3.79 -2.88 -7.34
N LEU A 8 4.29 -3.81 -8.11
CA LEU A 8 3.60 -4.34 -9.29
C LEU A 8 2.83 -5.58 -8.85
N VAL A 9 1.55 -5.64 -9.17
CA VAL A 9 0.64 -6.66 -8.66
C VAL A 9 -0.08 -7.34 -9.81
N GLY A 10 -0.12 -8.67 -9.80
CA GLY A 10 -0.85 -9.49 -10.77
C GLY A 10 -2.34 -9.60 -10.46
N ARG A 11 -2.98 -8.48 -10.17
CA ARG A 11 -4.42 -8.30 -10.00
C ARG A 11 -4.84 -6.99 -10.62
N SER A 12 -6.13 -6.87 -10.97
CA SER A 12 -6.66 -5.64 -11.55
C SER A 12 -6.60 -4.47 -10.56
N ALA A 13 -6.57 -3.26 -11.08
CA ALA A 13 -6.64 -2.05 -10.25
C ALA A 13 -7.94 -2.02 -9.43
N GLU A 14 -9.06 -2.46 -10.02
CA GLU A 14 -10.35 -2.55 -9.33
C GLU A 14 -10.28 -3.50 -8.13
N HIS A 15 -9.69 -4.67 -8.31
CA HIS A 15 -9.53 -5.64 -7.24
C HIS A 15 -8.69 -5.08 -6.08
N MET A 16 -7.56 -4.48 -6.40
CA MET A 16 -6.67 -3.89 -5.40
C MET A 16 -7.31 -2.69 -4.70
N PHE A 17 -8.00 -1.86 -5.44
CA PHE A 17 -8.72 -0.71 -4.86
C PHE A 17 -9.77 -1.17 -3.86
N ASP A 18 -10.55 -2.18 -4.20
CA ASP A 18 -11.59 -2.71 -3.32
C ASP A 18 -11.00 -3.32 -2.03
N LEU A 19 -9.83 -3.96 -2.11
CA LEU A 19 -9.13 -4.43 -0.91
C LEU A 19 -8.67 -3.26 -0.01
N ILE A 20 -8.16 -2.21 -0.60
CA ILE A 20 -7.69 -1.04 0.14
C ILE A 20 -8.86 -0.30 0.77
N GLU A 21 -9.98 -0.19 0.07
CA GLU A 21 -11.18 0.48 0.58
C GLU A 21 -11.88 -0.28 1.69
N ALA A 22 -11.78 -1.59 1.71
CA ALA A 22 -12.46 -2.45 2.68
C ALA A 22 -11.75 -2.44 4.05
N ALA A 23 -11.71 -1.29 4.72
CA ALA A 23 -11.03 -1.15 6.00
C ALA A 23 -11.63 -2.05 7.08
N GLU A 24 -12.91 -2.41 6.98
CA GLU A 24 -13.59 -3.35 7.87
C GLU A 24 -12.91 -4.73 7.90
N ASP A 25 -12.19 -5.10 6.86
CA ASP A 25 -11.49 -6.38 6.77
C ASP A 25 -10.04 -6.33 7.28
N TYR A 26 -9.51 -5.16 7.59
CA TYR A 26 -8.12 -4.99 8.01
C TYR A 26 -7.72 -5.83 9.21
N PRO A 27 -8.57 -5.99 10.26
CA PRO A 27 -8.20 -6.84 11.39
C PRO A 27 -7.93 -8.30 11.02
N ALA A 28 -8.47 -8.77 9.89
CA ALA A 28 -8.31 -10.15 9.47
C ALA A 28 -6.89 -10.46 8.93
N PHE A 29 -6.15 -9.45 8.48
CA PHE A 29 -4.84 -9.69 7.86
C PHE A 29 -3.74 -8.69 8.25
N LEU A 30 -4.07 -7.64 8.99
CA LEU A 30 -3.09 -6.69 9.51
C LEU A 30 -2.91 -6.91 11.01
N PRO A 31 -1.78 -7.50 11.45
CA PRO A 31 -1.62 -7.90 12.85
C PRO A 31 -1.65 -6.75 13.86
N TRP A 32 -1.34 -5.55 13.40
CA TRP A 32 -1.38 -4.33 14.22
C TRP A 32 -2.76 -3.67 14.26
N CYS A 33 -3.72 -4.14 13.48
CA CYS A 33 -5.08 -3.60 13.45
C CYS A 33 -5.98 -4.38 14.40
N ALA A 34 -6.26 -3.80 15.56
CA ALA A 34 -7.09 -4.44 16.59
C ALA A 34 -8.58 -4.26 16.35
N GLY A 35 -8.97 -3.32 15.49
CA GLY A 35 -10.35 -3.08 15.11
C GLY A 35 -10.45 -2.06 13.99
N ALA A 36 -11.54 -2.13 13.25
CA ALA A 36 -11.82 -1.17 12.19
C ALA A 36 -13.32 -1.08 11.97
N SER A 37 -13.82 0.13 11.75
CA SER A 37 -15.23 0.40 11.50
C SER A 37 -15.38 1.38 10.36
N ILE A 38 -16.30 1.11 9.45
CA ILE A 38 -16.70 2.07 8.43
C ILE A 38 -17.75 3.00 9.03
N LEU A 39 -17.43 4.28 9.05
CA LEU A 39 -18.33 5.32 9.56
C LEU A 39 -19.30 5.80 8.50
N SER A 40 -18.83 5.91 7.26
CA SER A 40 -19.65 6.21 6.10
C SER A 40 -18.95 5.76 4.83
N ARG A 41 -19.75 5.43 3.82
CA ARG A 41 -19.21 5.02 2.52
C ARG A 41 -20.19 5.39 1.43
N ASP A 42 -19.72 6.13 0.44
CA ASP A 42 -20.46 6.39 -0.79
C ASP A 42 -19.52 6.28 -1.99
N GLU A 43 -19.96 6.70 -3.17
CA GLU A 43 -19.15 6.61 -4.38
C GLU A 43 -17.89 7.47 -4.34
N ASN A 44 -17.93 8.59 -3.63
CA ASN A 44 -16.88 9.61 -3.66
C ASN A 44 -16.02 9.65 -2.41
N THR A 45 -16.44 9.02 -1.32
CA THR A 45 -15.76 9.15 -0.03
C THR A 45 -15.96 7.89 0.80
N VAL A 46 -14.94 7.50 1.55
CA VAL A 46 -15.04 6.50 2.61
C VAL A 46 -14.45 7.09 3.90
N ALA A 47 -15.17 6.98 4.99
CA ALA A 47 -14.70 7.36 6.32
C ALA A 47 -14.61 6.13 7.20
N ALA A 48 -13.49 5.96 7.87
CA ALA A 48 -13.21 4.79 8.70
C ALA A 48 -12.47 5.18 9.97
N GLU A 49 -12.68 4.37 11.00
CA GLU A 49 -11.92 4.42 12.24
C GLU A 49 -11.14 3.12 12.40
N ILE A 50 -9.84 3.24 12.62
CA ILE A 50 -8.94 2.12 12.77
C ILE A 50 -8.28 2.19 14.15
N THR A 51 -8.30 1.08 14.87
CA THR A 51 -7.58 0.93 16.12
C THR A 51 -6.24 0.24 15.86
N ILE A 52 -5.17 0.92 16.19
CA ILE A 52 -3.81 0.41 16.07
C ILE A 52 -3.37 -0.08 17.45
N GLU A 53 -2.90 -1.32 17.52
CA GLU A 53 -2.37 -1.89 18.74
C GLU A 53 -1.18 -2.79 18.40
N PHE A 54 -0.02 -2.45 18.93
CA PHE A 54 1.19 -3.19 18.67
C PHE A 54 2.23 -2.91 19.76
N HIS A 55 2.80 -3.95 20.35
CA HIS A 55 3.83 -3.84 21.39
C HIS A 55 3.46 -2.89 22.54
N GLY A 56 2.21 -2.99 23.02
CA GLY A 56 1.75 -2.18 24.15
C GLY A 56 1.35 -0.74 23.80
N VAL A 57 1.48 -0.35 22.53
CA VAL A 57 1.02 0.94 22.05
C VAL A 57 -0.37 0.78 21.43
N ARG A 58 -1.33 1.62 21.86
CA ARG A 58 -2.70 1.59 21.34
C ARG A 58 -3.19 3.01 21.08
N PHE A 59 -3.71 3.25 19.88
CA PHE A 59 -4.38 4.51 19.54
C PHE A 59 -5.34 4.31 18.37
N GLN A 60 -6.24 5.28 18.18
CA GLN A 60 -7.20 5.27 17.10
C GLN A 60 -6.89 6.35 16.08
N VAL A 61 -7.15 6.03 14.82
CA VAL A 61 -7.03 6.96 13.70
C VAL A 61 -8.34 6.94 12.93
N THR A 62 -8.95 8.11 12.79
CA THR A 62 -10.16 8.29 11.98
C THR A 62 -9.83 9.12 10.77
N THR A 63 -10.13 8.61 9.59
CA THR A 63 -9.88 9.30 8.33
C THR A 63 -11.16 9.41 7.51
N ARG A 64 -11.20 10.44 6.68
CA ARG A 64 -12.25 10.65 5.68
C ARG A 64 -11.54 10.80 4.34
N ASN A 65 -11.69 9.81 3.48
CA ASN A 65 -10.87 9.64 2.30
C ASN A 65 -11.67 9.89 1.02
N PRO A 66 -11.48 11.04 0.36
CA PRO A 66 -11.96 11.23 -1.00
C PRO A 66 -11.36 10.18 -1.92
N LYS A 67 -12.17 9.64 -2.81
CA LYS A 67 -11.73 8.55 -3.68
C LYS A 67 -12.26 8.69 -5.10
N ARG A 68 -11.54 8.05 -6.01
CA ARG A 68 -11.91 7.93 -7.40
C ARG A 68 -11.53 6.52 -7.87
N ARG A 69 -12.46 5.61 -7.74
CA ARG A 69 -12.24 4.20 -8.06
C ARG A 69 -11.97 4.04 -9.57
N PRO A 70 -11.00 3.24 -9.98
CA PRO A 70 -10.07 2.43 -9.18
C PRO A 70 -8.68 3.06 -9.01
N GLU A 71 -8.51 4.34 -9.27
CA GLU A 71 -7.21 4.94 -9.50
C GLU A 71 -6.62 5.69 -8.31
N TYR A 72 -7.48 6.17 -7.42
CA TYR A 72 -7.02 7.14 -6.42
C TYR A 72 -7.85 7.11 -5.13
N MET A 73 -7.16 7.22 -4.01
CA MET A 73 -7.78 7.48 -2.70
C MET A 73 -6.87 8.39 -1.89
N ALA A 74 -7.34 9.57 -1.51
CA ALA A 74 -6.65 10.42 -0.55
C ALA A 74 -6.87 9.89 0.87
N ILE A 75 -5.90 10.12 1.74
CA ILE A 75 -5.98 9.78 3.16
C ILE A 75 -5.95 11.09 3.94
N VAL A 76 -7.07 11.45 4.55
CA VAL A 76 -7.24 12.72 5.25
C VAL A 76 -7.64 12.46 6.69
N LEU A 77 -6.82 12.93 7.63
CA LEU A 77 -7.07 12.74 9.05
C LEU A 77 -8.26 13.57 9.54
N GLU A 78 -9.16 12.93 10.29
CA GLU A 78 -10.17 13.61 11.08
C GLU A 78 -9.83 13.62 12.58
N ARG A 79 -9.34 12.49 13.09
CA ARG A 79 -8.98 12.33 14.51
C ARG A 79 -7.81 11.36 14.64
N GLY A 80 -6.91 11.67 15.55
CA GLY A 80 -5.77 10.82 15.86
C GLY A 80 -4.65 11.63 16.51
N PRO A 81 -3.64 10.97 17.07
CA PRO A 81 -2.57 11.65 17.80
C PRO A 81 -1.50 12.23 16.88
N PHE A 82 -1.93 12.90 15.81
CA PHE A 82 -1.02 13.46 14.80
C PHE A 82 -1.24 14.95 14.62
N ARG A 83 -0.15 15.69 14.51
CA ARG A 83 -0.12 17.07 14.06
C ARG A 83 -0.25 17.14 12.54
N ARG A 84 0.33 16.17 11.86
CA ARG A 84 0.29 16.05 10.42
C ARG A 84 0.04 14.60 10.06
N PHE A 85 -0.90 14.38 9.16
CA PHE A 85 -1.20 13.03 8.66
C PHE A 85 -1.94 13.18 7.34
N GLU A 86 -1.25 12.99 6.25
CA GLU A 86 -1.83 13.09 4.93
C GLU A 86 -1.14 12.13 3.97
N GLY A 87 -1.92 11.47 3.16
CA GLY A 87 -1.39 10.50 2.24
C GLY A 87 -2.30 10.20 1.09
N GLU A 88 -1.90 9.23 0.29
CA GLU A 88 -2.67 8.81 -0.86
C GLU A 88 -2.29 7.40 -1.31
N TRP A 89 -3.26 6.76 -1.93
CA TRP A 89 -3.08 5.58 -2.77
C TRP A 89 -3.27 5.97 -4.22
N ARG A 90 -2.36 5.52 -5.08
CA ARG A 90 -2.49 5.63 -6.54
C ARG A 90 -2.36 4.26 -7.16
N LEU A 91 -3.29 3.91 -8.02
CA LEU A 91 -3.31 2.64 -8.73
C LEU A 91 -3.31 2.92 -10.22
N THR A 92 -2.32 2.37 -10.91
CA THR A 92 -2.18 2.52 -12.36
C THR A 92 -2.46 1.18 -13.02
N PRO A 93 -3.55 1.04 -13.78
CA PRO A 93 -3.80 -0.18 -14.54
C PRO A 93 -2.69 -0.39 -15.58
N LEU A 94 -2.14 -1.61 -15.62
CA LEU A 94 -1.12 -2.00 -16.58
C LEU A 94 -1.65 -3.01 -17.59
N ALA A 95 -2.62 -3.80 -17.18
CA ALA A 95 -3.31 -4.81 -17.97
C ALA A 95 -4.66 -5.09 -17.29
N PRO A 96 -5.59 -5.84 -17.92
CA PRO A 96 -6.85 -6.18 -17.26
C PRO A 96 -6.69 -6.90 -15.92
N ASP A 97 -5.58 -7.60 -15.72
CA ASP A 97 -5.28 -8.39 -14.52
C ASP A 97 -3.96 -7.98 -13.85
N ALA A 98 -3.49 -6.77 -14.08
CA ALA A 98 -2.27 -6.26 -13.48
C ALA A 98 -2.34 -4.76 -13.23
N CYS A 99 -1.73 -4.30 -12.13
CA CYS A 99 -1.63 -2.88 -11.83
C CYS A 99 -0.37 -2.57 -11.04
N LYS A 100 -0.03 -1.28 -11.01
CA LYS A 100 0.95 -0.74 -10.08
C LYS A 100 0.21 -0.05 -8.96
N ILE A 101 0.54 -0.38 -7.71
CA ILE A 101 0.04 0.33 -6.55
C ILE A 101 1.14 1.18 -5.95
N GLU A 102 0.78 2.39 -5.55
CA GLU A 102 1.68 3.34 -4.92
C GLU A 102 1.02 3.90 -3.67
N PHE A 103 1.75 3.94 -2.58
CA PHE A 103 1.32 4.48 -1.30
C PHE A 103 2.28 5.55 -0.85
N GLY A 104 1.76 6.71 -0.47
CA GLY A 104 2.52 7.78 0.13
C GLY A 104 1.85 8.28 1.38
N LEU A 105 2.63 8.56 2.44
CA LEU A 105 2.13 9.09 3.68
C LEU A 105 3.17 10.03 4.30
N GLN A 106 2.72 11.22 4.69
CA GLN A 106 3.46 12.15 5.52
C GLN A 106 2.78 12.24 6.87
N TYR A 107 3.53 12.04 7.94
CA TYR A 107 2.95 12.09 9.28
C TYR A 107 3.92 12.65 10.31
N GLU A 108 3.34 13.23 11.35
CA GLU A 108 4.05 13.73 12.51
C GLU A 108 3.11 13.61 13.70
N PHE A 109 3.59 13.02 14.80
CA PHE A 109 2.80 12.93 16.02
C PHE A 109 2.58 14.30 16.65
N ASP A 110 1.49 14.44 17.38
CA ASP A 110 1.11 15.73 18.01
C ASP A 110 1.88 16.04 19.29
N SER A 111 2.59 15.07 19.85
CA SER A 111 3.43 15.28 21.03
C SER A 111 4.74 14.51 20.95
N PRO A 112 5.82 15.01 21.59
CA PRO A 112 7.08 14.28 21.68
C PRO A 112 6.94 12.93 22.40
N LEU A 113 6.04 12.82 23.37
CA LEU A 113 5.79 11.59 24.09
C LEU A 113 5.22 10.51 23.15
N MET A 114 4.20 10.86 22.36
CA MET A 114 3.64 9.93 21.40
C MET A 114 4.66 9.53 20.33
N GLY A 115 5.47 10.47 19.87
CA GLY A 115 6.55 10.18 18.92
C GLY A 115 7.55 9.16 19.47
N ARG A 116 7.88 9.25 20.76
CA ARG A 116 8.78 8.28 21.42
C ARG A 116 8.13 6.91 21.64
N LEU A 117 6.85 6.91 22.01
CA LEU A 117 6.13 5.65 22.31
C LEU A 117 5.71 4.90 21.05
N ALA A 118 5.28 5.59 20.04
CA ALA A 118 4.63 5.01 18.88
C ALA A 118 5.40 5.16 17.57
N GLY A 119 6.43 6.01 17.53
CA GLY A 119 7.11 6.38 16.28
C GLY A 119 7.70 5.19 15.53
N SER A 120 8.47 4.33 16.21
CA SER A 120 9.09 3.17 15.58
C SER A 120 8.07 2.12 15.15
N VAL A 121 7.02 1.94 15.94
CA VAL A 121 5.92 1.03 15.63
C VAL A 121 5.19 1.49 14.38
N PHE A 122 4.81 2.76 14.35
CA PHE A 122 4.06 3.31 13.24
C PHE A 122 4.90 3.37 11.96
N ASP A 123 6.18 3.65 12.06
CA ASP A 123 7.10 3.60 10.94
C ASP A 123 7.17 2.19 10.33
N ARG A 124 7.25 1.17 11.18
CA ARG A 124 7.23 -0.22 10.72
C ARG A 124 5.92 -0.59 10.05
N ILE A 125 4.79 -0.18 10.63
CA ILE A 125 3.46 -0.42 10.06
C ILE A 125 3.38 0.15 8.65
N THR A 126 3.72 1.43 8.48
CA THR A 126 3.59 2.10 7.20
C THR A 126 4.57 1.58 6.15
N ASN A 127 5.76 1.15 6.56
CA ASN A 127 6.75 0.58 5.64
C ASN A 127 6.41 -0.84 5.18
N THR A 128 5.54 -1.57 5.87
CA THR A 128 5.14 -2.93 5.51
C THR A 128 3.72 -3.03 4.94
N LEU A 129 3.00 -1.92 4.88
CA LEU A 129 1.59 -1.90 4.53
C LEU A 129 1.32 -2.40 3.11
N VAL A 130 2.07 -1.92 2.13
CA VAL A 130 1.91 -2.32 0.73
C VAL A 130 2.12 -3.83 0.58
N ASP A 131 3.15 -4.38 1.20
CA ASP A 131 3.44 -5.80 1.14
C ASP A 131 2.28 -6.64 1.72
N ALA A 132 1.67 -6.15 2.80
CA ALA A 132 0.54 -6.83 3.42
C ALA A 132 -0.67 -6.91 2.47
N PHE A 133 -0.98 -5.84 1.76
CA PHE A 133 -2.05 -5.85 0.76
C PHE A 133 -1.74 -6.78 -0.41
N VAL A 134 -0.51 -6.83 -0.85
CA VAL A 134 -0.10 -7.73 -1.92
C VAL A 134 -0.25 -9.19 -1.50
N VAL A 135 0.17 -9.53 -0.30
CA VAL A 135 -0.01 -10.88 0.25
C VAL A 135 -1.49 -11.22 0.37
N ARG A 136 -2.31 -10.30 0.86
CA ARG A 136 -3.76 -10.48 0.97
C ARG A 136 -4.43 -10.72 -0.37
N ALA A 137 -3.95 -10.08 -1.43
CA ALA A 137 -4.46 -10.28 -2.77
C ALA A 137 -4.21 -11.70 -3.31
N GLY A 138 -3.33 -12.46 -2.68
CA GLY A 138 -3.03 -13.83 -3.09
C GLY A 138 -2.26 -13.94 -4.38
N THR A 139 -1.50 -12.92 -4.75
CA THR A 139 -0.70 -12.91 -5.97
C THR A 139 0.79 -12.88 -5.68
N SER A 140 1.56 -13.42 -6.62
CA SER A 140 3.00 -13.25 -6.59
C SER A 140 3.34 -11.80 -6.93
N THR A 141 4.17 -11.17 -6.10
CA THR A 141 4.72 -9.87 -6.45
C THR A 141 5.83 -10.03 -7.45
N VAL A 142 5.79 -9.21 -8.49
CA VAL A 142 6.98 -8.98 -9.30
C VAL A 142 7.72 -7.83 -8.63
N PRO A 143 8.98 -8.02 -8.20
CA PRO A 143 9.75 -6.94 -7.62
C PRO A 143 9.83 -5.78 -8.61
N ALA A 144 9.42 -4.59 -8.18
CA ALA A 144 9.41 -3.40 -9.04
C ALA A 144 10.80 -2.97 -9.50
N ALA A 145 11.85 -3.57 -8.95
CA ALA A 145 13.22 -3.21 -9.20
C ALA A 145 14.05 -4.27 -9.93
N ALA A 146 13.43 -5.32 -10.45
CA ALA A 146 14.16 -6.26 -11.30
C ALA A 146 14.34 -5.61 -12.67
N PRO A 147 15.54 -5.13 -13.03
CA PRO A 147 15.76 -4.76 -14.42
C PRO A 147 15.52 -6.01 -15.26
N ALA A 148 14.79 -5.86 -16.35
CA ALA A 148 14.71 -6.92 -17.34
C ALA A 148 16.14 -7.34 -17.66
N THR A 149 16.48 -8.55 -17.29
CA THR A 149 17.76 -9.11 -17.72
C THR A 149 17.61 -9.32 -19.20
N GLU A 150 18.18 -8.44 -19.97
CA GLU A 150 18.37 -8.73 -21.36
C GLU A 150 19.22 -9.98 -21.40
N GLN A 151 18.63 -11.06 -21.78
CA GLN A 151 19.41 -12.21 -22.18
C GLN A 151 20.26 -11.76 -23.35
N PRO A 152 21.58 -11.89 -23.27
CA PRO A 152 22.36 -11.64 -24.43
C PRO A 152 21.85 -12.57 -25.53
N SER A 153 21.42 -11.98 -26.61
CA SER A 153 21.10 -12.75 -27.79
C SER A 153 22.35 -13.54 -28.13
N GLN A 154 22.31 -14.83 -27.96
CA GLN A 154 23.33 -15.67 -28.52
C GLN A 154 23.14 -15.61 -30.03
N SER A 155 23.91 -14.77 -30.65
CA SER A 155 24.10 -14.92 -32.06
C SER A 155 24.87 -16.23 -32.25
N THR A 156 24.15 -17.23 -32.59
CA THR A 156 24.76 -18.40 -33.18
C THR A 156 25.35 -17.96 -34.50
N GLY A 157 26.58 -17.63 -34.48
CA GLY A 157 27.35 -17.52 -35.71
C GLY A 157 27.30 -18.86 -36.36
N ALA A 158 26.52 -18.99 -37.39
CA ALA A 158 26.63 -20.14 -38.26
C ALA A 158 28.02 -20.09 -38.89
N THR A 159 28.82 -20.99 -38.51
CA THR A 159 30.06 -21.23 -39.19
C THR A 159 29.71 -21.90 -40.51
N GLY A 160 29.72 -21.12 -41.52
CA GLY A 160 29.71 -21.69 -42.82
C GLY A 160 31.01 -22.46 -43.02
N ASN A 161 30.93 -23.73 -43.08
CA ASN A 161 32.02 -24.51 -43.47
C ASN A 161 32.21 -24.48 -44.96
N GLU A 162 33.20 -23.78 -45.38
CA GLU A 162 33.59 -23.83 -46.64
C GLU A 162 34.50 -24.91 -46.87
N HIS A 163 34.22 -25.90 -47.54
CA HIS A 163 35.12 -26.83 -47.90
C HIS A 163 35.18 -26.96 -49.34
N ASN A 164 36.23 -26.85 -49.88
CA ASN A 164 36.39 -27.15 -51.21
C ASN A 164 37.18 -28.25 -51.67
#